data_1f52d77a49afbc2713d3172826b6e322
#
_entry.id   1f52d77a49afbc2713d3172826b6e322
#
_cell.length_a   1.000
_cell.length_b   1.000
_cell.length_c   1.000
_cell.angle_alpha   90.00
_cell.angle_beta   90.00
_cell.angle_gamma   90.00
#
_symmetry.space_group_name_H-M   'P 1'
#
loop_
_entity.id
_entity.type
_entity.pdbx_description
1 polymer ?
#
loop_
_entity_poly.entity_id
_entity_poly.type
_entity_poly.pdbx_seq_one_letter_code
_entity_poly.pdbx_strand_id
1 'polypeptide(L)'
;MYFTLLFYTCVYVMILLTDREVVMLKFIKYFNFILLSVFITFFSNVASANDKFKIFIDGIAKEANAMGISKSLISDFKTTTVFIPRVIELDKSQPEFKLTLSQYLKRVVTSSRIKKANIEYKKNKKLLKKIGNFYGVQPRFIVALWGIETDFGRLTGGFPVISSLSTLAFEGRRHDYFKKELLNAIKIIDQGHITLNKMTGSWAGAMGQCQFMPSSFLNYASDWDKNGSKNIWSSKGDVFASAANYLKNVGWSDKITWGRKIYLGNYNEKFDKNKILLLREWSNYNILNSSKNKLPLVNQRARLIIPNNFGKYGYLVYTNFDSLLNWNRSNFFAIAVGNLSDSIKEN
;
A
#
# COMPACT_ATOMS: atom_id res chain seq x y z
N MET A 1 27.38 -7.29 25.92
CA MET A 1 28.17 -8.19 26.74
C MET A 1 29.50 -7.61 27.22
N TYR A 2 30.23 -6.82 26.43
CA TYR A 2 31.50 -6.15 26.89
C TYR A 2 31.28 -4.98 27.85
N PHE A 3 30.17 -4.26 27.77
CA PHE A 3 29.88 -3.10 28.63
C PHE A 3 29.54 -3.49 30.08
N THR A 4 28.89 -4.63 30.27
CA THR A 4 28.55 -5.16 31.61
C THR A 4 29.79 -5.67 32.36
N LEU A 5 30.75 -6.24 31.65
CA LEU A 5 31.99 -6.75 32.26
C LEU A 5 32.91 -5.60 32.74
N LEU A 6 32.98 -4.51 31.97
CA LEU A 6 33.74 -3.32 32.34
C LEU A 6 33.14 -2.61 33.57
N PHE A 7 31.82 -2.60 33.68
CA PHE A 7 31.10 -2.00 34.79
C PHE A 7 31.36 -2.77 36.10
N TYR A 8 31.31 -4.10 36.08
CA TYR A 8 31.60 -4.93 37.27
C TYR A 8 33.06 -4.89 37.68
N THR A 9 34.00 -4.80 36.78
CA THR A 9 35.44 -4.66 37.12
C THR A 9 35.74 -3.30 37.75
N CYS A 10 35.17 -2.19 37.27
CA CYS A 10 35.33 -0.86 37.90
C CYS A 10 34.70 -0.80 39.29
N VAL A 11 33.53 -1.42 39.49
CA VAL A 11 32.87 -1.44 40.81
C VAL A 11 33.67 -2.26 41.84
N TYR A 12 34.29 -3.38 41.43
CA TYR A 12 35.07 -4.23 42.32
C TYR A 12 36.39 -3.62 42.74
N VAL A 13 37.05 -2.88 41.87
CA VAL A 13 38.30 -2.12 42.21
C VAL A 13 38.02 -0.94 43.12
N MET A 14 36.85 -0.32 43.08
CA MET A 14 36.46 0.80 43.95
C MET A 14 36.09 0.40 45.38
N ILE A 15 35.63 -0.85 45.60
CA ILE A 15 35.25 -1.34 46.95
C ILE A 15 36.49 -1.61 47.86
N LEU A 16 37.66 -1.73 47.26
CA LEU A 16 38.94 -2.00 47.99
C LEU A 16 39.65 -0.74 48.52
N LEU A 17 39.12 0.47 48.30
CA LEU A 17 39.75 1.73 48.78
C LEU A 17 38.98 2.30 49.99
N THR A 18 39.70 2.44 51.11
CA THR A 18 39.26 2.67 52.47
C THR A 18 38.78 4.09 52.83
N ASP A 19 38.08 4.81 51.95
CA ASP A 19 37.41 6.05 52.30
C ASP A 19 36.09 6.20 51.54
N ARG A 20 35.00 5.69 52.14
CA ARG A 20 33.68 5.57 51.51
C ARG A 20 33.13 6.89 50.94
N GLU A 21 33.35 8.00 51.58
CA GLU A 21 32.79 9.30 51.09
C GLU A 21 33.55 9.85 49.88
N VAL A 22 34.87 9.74 49.85
CA VAL A 22 35.70 10.20 48.73
C VAL A 22 35.51 9.34 47.50
N VAL A 23 35.29 8.01 47.67
CA VAL A 23 35.01 7.07 46.60
C VAL A 23 33.63 7.33 46.02
N MET A 24 32.62 7.61 46.84
CA MET A 24 31.25 7.90 46.39
C MET A 24 31.17 9.22 45.60
N LEU A 25 31.88 10.27 46.05
CA LEU A 25 31.93 11.55 45.33
C LEU A 25 32.65 11.43 43.98
N LYS A 26 33.72 10.65 43.90
CA LYS A 26 34.39 10.34 42.63
C LYS A 26 33.50 9.54 41.72
N PHE A 27 32.79 8.53 42.25
CA PHE A 27 31.81 7.72 41.46
C PHE A 27 30.71 8.59 40.86
N ILE A 28 30.10 9.50 41.63
CA ILE A 28 29.08 10.44 41.20
C ILE A 28 29.61 11.36 40.08
N LYS A 29 30.84 11.88 40.24
CA LYS A 29 31.49 12.70 39.21
C LYS A 29 31.73 11.93 37.89
N TYR A 30 32.26 10.72 37.96
CA TYR A 30 32.50 9.90 36.77
C TYR A 30 31.18 9.45 36.11
N PHE A 31 30.19 9.10 36.91
CA PHE A 31 28.86 8.73 36.41
C PHE A 31 28.17 9.90 35.69
N ASN A 32 28.23 11.10 36.29
CA ASN A 32 27.70 12.31 35.65
C ASN A 32 28.47 12.67 34.35
N PHE A 33 29.79 12.48 34.35
CA PHE A 33 30.62 12.72 33.16
C PHE A 33 30.29 11.72 32.03
N ILE A 34 30.08 10.44 32.35
CA ILE A 34 29.66 9.42 31.40
C ILE A 34 28.23 9.73 30.88
N LEU A 35 27.29 10.07 31.74
CA LEU A 35 25.95 10.51 31.39
C LEU A 35 25.98 11.72 30.45
N LEU A 36 26.79 12.73 30.78
CA LEU A 36 26.95 13.93 29.96
C LEU A 36 27.59 13.62 28.60
N SER A 37 28.59 12.74 28.54
CA SER A 37 29.23 12.34 27.29
C SER A 37 28.28 11.52 26.40
N VAL A 38 27.47 10.60 26.95
CA VAL A 38 26.44 9.86 26.24
C VAL A 38 25.35 10.81 25.73
N PHE A 39 24.98 11.79 26.56
CA PHE A 39 24.00 12.81 26.19
C PHE A 39 24.51 13.68 25.02
N ILE A 40 25.76 14.16 25.09
CA ILE A 40 26.39 14.98 24.03
C ILE A 40 26.50 14.17 22.72
N THR A 41 26.94 12.91 22.77
CA THR A 41 27.04 12.06 21.56
C THR A 41 25.70 11.75 20.96
N PHE A 42 24.65 11.56 21.77
CA PHE A 42 23.30 11.32 21.27
C PHE A 42 22.76 12.57 20.56
N PHE A 43 22.89 13.76 21.15
CA PHE A 43 22.45 15.02 20.53
C PHE A 43 23.25 15.37 19.27
N SER A 44 24.55 15.09 19.23
CA SER A 44 25.38 15.32 18.04
C SER A 44 24.95 14.44 16.84
N ASN A 45 24.57 13.19 17.09
CA ASN A 45 24.10 12.28 16.04
C ASN A 45 22.72 12.69 15.49
N VAL A 46 21.82 13.16 16.35
CA VAL A 46 20.48 13.63 15.93
C VAL A 46 20.58 14.92 15.11
N ALA A 47 21.41 15.87 15.55
CA ALA A 47 21.67 17.11 14.82
C ALA A 47 22.25 16.81 13.41
N SER A 48 23.26 15.92 13.33
CA SER A 48 23.87 15.52 12.05
C SER A 48 22.88 14.82 11.08
N ALA A 49 21.95 14.01 11.60
CA ALA A 49 20.94 13.36 10.78
C ALA A 49 19.93 14.37 10.21
N ASN A 50 19.55 15.35 11.02
CA ASN A 50 18.60 16.38 10.59
C ASN A 50 19.21 17.31 9.52
N ASP A 51 20.50 17.65 9.67
CA ASP A 51 21.21 18.43 8.66
C ASP A 51 21.35 17.69 7.33
N LYS A 52 21.66 16.40 7.36
CA LYS A 52 21.71 15.56 6.14
C LYS A 52 20.36 15.48 5.44
N PHE A 53 19.27 15.33 6.20
CA PHE A 53 17.92 15.32 5.64
C PHE A 53 17.59 16.67 5.00
N LYS A 54 17.96 17.78 5.64
CA LYS A 54 17.76 19.13 5.07
C LYS A 54 18.53 19.32 3.76
N ILE A 55 19.78 18.88 3.68
CA ILE A 55 20.57 18.90 2.44
C ILE A 55 19.89 18.09 1.35
N PHE A 56 19.34 16.90 1.69
CA PHE A 56 18.56 16.08 0.76
C PHE A 56 17.33 16.82 0.25
N ILE A 57 16.55 17.46 1.13
CA ILE A 57 15.36 18.25 0.77
C ILE A 57 15.76 19.43 -0.16
N ASP A 58 16.88 20.10 0.10
CA ASP A 58 17.41 21.15 -0.78
C ASP A 58 17.78 20.62 -2.18
N GLY A 59 18.27 19.39 -2.25
CA GLY A 59 18.53 18.68 -3.52
C GLY A 59 17.23 18.44 -4.30
N ILE A 60 16.20 17.90 -3.65
CA ILE A 60 14.87 17.68 -4.25
C ILE A 60 14.25 19.01 -4.69
N ALA A 61 14.38 20.07 -3.89
CA ALA A 61 13.87 21.41 -4.21
C ALA A 61 14.52 21.96 -5.49
N LYS A 62 15.82 21.73 -5.71
CA LYS A 62 16.51 22.11 -6.96
C LYS A 62 15.96 21.36 -8.18
N GLU A 63 15.73 20.03 -8.02
CA GLU A 63 15.14 19.22 -9.09
C GLU A 63 13.70 19.67 -9.40
N ALA A 64 12.88 19.90 -8.37
CA ALA A 64 11.52 20.41 -8.52
C ALA A 64 11.51 21.78 -9.23
N ASN A 65 12.43 22.68 -8.89
CA ASN A 65 12.59 23.97 -9.59
C ASN A 65 12.94 23.79 -11.07
N ALA A 66 13.83 22.85 -11.39
CA ALA A 66 14.18 22.52 -12.78
C ALA A 66 13.00 21.92 -13.57
N MET A 67 12.04 21.28 -12.87
CA MET A 67 10.78 20.79 -13.47
C MET A 67 9.72 21.91 -13.67
N GLY A 68 10.00 23.16 -13.29
CA GLY A 68 9.08 24.28 -13.41
C GLY A 68 8.06 24.42 -12.27
N ILE A 69 8.26 23.72 -11.15
CA ILE A 69 7.40 23.85 -9.96
C ILE A 69 7.48 25.25 -9.37
N SER A 70 6.35 25.80 -8.95
CA SER A 70 6.23 27.16 -8.43
C SER A 70 7.14 27.41 -7.20
N LYS A 71 7.77 28.60 -7.18
CA LYS A 71 8.70 28.97 -6.10
C LYS A 71 8.04 28.98 -4.72
N SER A 72 6.75 29.35 -4.63
CA SER A 72 5.99 29.30 -3.38
C SER A 72 5.86 27.88 -2.86
N LEU A 73 5.48 26.92 -3.71
CA LEU A 73 5.38 25.51 -3.29
C LEU A 73 6.74 24.94 -2.89
N ILE A 74 7.82 25.29 -3.59
CA ILE A 74 9.17 24.88 -3.21
C ILE A 74 9.55 25.42 -1.83
N SER A 75 9.21 26.67 -1.52
CA SER A 75 9.44 27.23 -0.19
C SER A 75 8.65 26.50 0.89
N ASP A 76 7.36 26.24 0.66
CA ASP A 76 6.52 25.48 1.58
C ASP A 76 7.01 24.04 1.76
N PHE A 77 7.40 23.37 0.67
CA PHE A 77 8.01 22.04 0.71
C PHE A 77 9.25 22.00 1.61
N LYS A 78 10.18 22.95 1.46
CA LYS A 78 11.41 23.04 2.26
C LYS A 78 11.15 23.26 3.73
N THR A 79 10.15 24.07 4.08
CA THR A 79 9.87 24.49 5.45
C THR A 79 8.98 23.51 6.21
N THR A 80 8.10 22.78 5.53
CA THR A 80 7.10 21.89 6.17
C THR A 80 7.45 20.42 6.12
N THR A 81 8.40 20.02 5.24
CA THR A 81 8.80 18.62 5.12
C THR A 81 9.67 18.17 6.28
N VAL A 82 9.24 17.13 6.98
CA VAL A 82 9.92 16.58 8.14
C VAL A 82 10.31 15.11 7.94
N PHE A 83 11.39 14.70 8.55
CA PHE A 83 11.78 13.29 8.66
C PHE A 83 10.87 12.56 9.64
N ILE A 84 10.29 11.42 9.24
CA ILE A 84 9.36 10.65 10.06
C ILE A 84 9.97 9.26 10.37
N PRO A 85 10.63 9.07 11.53
CA PRO A 85 11.25 7.77 11.89
C PRO A 85 10.27 6.60 11.83
N ARG A 86 9.01 6.83 12.22
CA ARG A 86 7.94 5.82 12.19
C ARG A 86 7.70 5.22 10.81
N VAL A 87 7.93 5.98 9.74
CA VAL A 87 7.83 5.51 8.35
C VAL A 87 8.88 4.44 8.07
N ILE A 88 10.10 4.63 8.55
CA ILE A 88 11.19 3.65 8.39
C ILE A 88 10.91 2.37 9.20
N GLU A 89 10.39 2.50 10.43
CA GLU A 89 10.00 1.35 11.24
C GLU A 89 8.94 0.51 10.53
N LEU A 90 7.92 1.15 9.96
CA LEU A 90 6.86 0.48 9.21
C LEU A 90 7.38 -0.18 7.93
N ASP A 91 8.30 0.47 7.21
CA ASP A 91 8.92 -0.10 6.01
C ASP A 91 9.78 -1.34 6.31
N LYS A 92 10.48 -1.36 7.45
CA LYS A 92 11.29 -2.51 7.90
C LYS A 92 10.46 -3.63 8.52
N SER A 93 9.31 -3.31 9.09
CA SER A 93 8.47 -4.24 9.83
C SER A 93 7.34 -4.86 9.00
N GLN A 94 7.37 -4.73 7.64
CA GLN A 94 6.38 -5.36 6.79
C GLN A 94 6.40 -6.88 7.03
N PRO A 95 5.38 -7.48 7.66
CA PRO A 95 5.26 -8.91 7.81
C PRO A 95 4.85 -9.49 6.46
N GLU A 96 5.83 -9.72 5.59
CA GLU A 96 5.58 -10.43 4.36
C GLU A 96 5.04 -11.82 4.69
N PHE A 97 3.73 -12.02 4.38
CA PHE A 97 3.10 -13.30 4.13
C PHE A 97 3.16 -14.39 5.22
N LYS A 98 2.79 -14.05 6.45
CA LYS A 98 2.52 -15.08 7.50
C LYS A 98 1.12 -15.69 7.42
N LEU A 99 0.24 -15.19 6.56
CA LEU A 99 -1.16 -15.64 6.48
C LEU A 99 -1.37 -16.61 5.33
N THR A 100 -2.22 -17.62 5.53
CA THR A 100 -2.81 -18.38 4.43
C THR A 100 -3.86 -17.53 3.71
N LEU A 101 -4.19 -17.85 2.46
CA LEU A 101 -5.27 -17.17 1.73
C LEU A 101 -6.58 -17.20 2.51
N SER A 102 -6.91 -18.35 3.13
CA SER A 102 -8.15 -18.48 3.93
C SER A 102 -8.19 -17.51 5.10
N GLN A 103 -7.07 -17.35 5.82
CA GLN A 103 -6.96 -16.38 6.92
C GLN A 103 -7.04 -14.94 6.43
N TYR A 104 -6.39 -14.64 5.30
CA TYR A 104 -6.45 -13.32 4.67
C TYR A 104 -7.88 -12.97 4.27
N LEU A 105 -8.58 -13.85 3.55
CA LEU A 105 -9.97 -13.62 3.12
C LEU A 105 -10.91 -13.42 4.30
N LYS A 106 -10.77 -14.21 5.39
CA LYS A 106 -11.57 -14.01 6.61
C LYS A 106 -11.37 -12.62 7.24
N ARG A 107 -10.19 -12.01 7.09
CA ARG A 107 -9.90 -10.67 7.62
C ARG A 107 -10.38 -9.55 6.70
N VAL A 108 -10.30 -9.74 5.38
CA VAL A 108 -10.57 -8.64 4.43
C VAL A 108 -11.93 -8.75 3.72
N VAL A 109 -12.51 -9.96 3.60
CA VAL A 109 -13.84 -10.17 3.00
C VAL A 109 -14.82 -10.63 4.09
N THR A 110 -14.99 -9.79 5.11
CA THR A 110 -15.88 -10.06 6.24
C THR A 110 -17.35 -9.87 5.86
N SER A 111 -18.26 -10.53 6.59
CA SER A 111 -19.72 -10.33 6.42
C SER A 111 -20.11 -8.85 6.58
N SER A 112 -19.46 -8.12 7.50
CA SER A 112 -19.67 -6.68 7.69
C SER A 112 -19.25 -5.88 6.45
N ARG A 113 -18.08 -6.18 5.85
CA ARG A 113 -17.63 -5.50 4.62
C ARG A 113 -18.51 -5.84 3.42
N ILE A 114 -18.98 -7.09 3.30
CA ILE A 114 -19.94 -7.49 2.25
C ILE A 114 -21.25 -6.70 2.41
N LYS A 115 -21.79 -6.63 3.63
CA LYS A 115 -23.01 -5.83 3.90
C LYS A 115 -22.81 -4.36 3.52
N LYS A 116 -21.69 -3.77 3.93
CA LYS A 116 -21.35 -2.36 3.61
C LYS A 116 -21.16 -2.16 2.09
N ALA A 117 -20.51 -3.09 1.40
CA ALA A 117 -20.33 -3.04 -0.06
C ALA A 117 -21.69 -2.99 -0.78
N ASN A 118 -22.66 -3.80 -0.37
CA ASN A 118 -24.01 -3.79 -0.93
C ASN A 118 -24.75 -2.47 -0.65
N ILE A 119 -24.60 -1.91 0.56
CA ILE A 119 -25.18 -0.60 0.91
C ILE A 119 -24.56 0.50 0.06
N GLU A 120 -23.23 0.56 -0.03
CA GLU A 120 -22.53 1.61 -0.81
C GLU A 120 -22.78 1.45 -2.31
N TYR A 121 -22.85 0.22 -2.83
CA TYR A 121 -23.27 -0.03 -4.19
C TYR A 121 -24.66 0.54 -4.48
N LYS A 122 -25.66 0.19 -3.65
CA LYS A 122 -27.04 0.67 -3.79
C LYS A 122 -27.12 2.22 -3.69
N LYS A 123 -26.43 2.81 -2.72
CA LYS A 123 -26.39 4.27 -2.51
C LYS A 123 -25.83 5.04 -3.70
N ASN A 124 -24.82 4.47 -4.37
CA ASN A 124 -24.11 5.14 -5.47
C ASN A 124 -24.46 4.55 -6.85
N LYS A 125 -25.50 3.69 -6.96
CA LYS A 125 -25.84 2.88 -8.13
C LYS A 125 -25.89 3.70 -9.43
N LYS A 126 -26.54 4.87 -9.42
CA LYS A 126 -26.70 5.73 -10.60
C LYS A 126 -25.33 6.26 -11.10
N LEU A 127 -24.49 6.72 -10.19
CA LEU A 127 -23.15 7.22 -10.51
C LEU A 127 -22.25 6.10 -11.00
N LEU A 128 -22.22 4.98 -10.27
CA LEU A 128 -21.41 3.80 -10.61
C LEU A 128 -21.77 3.24 -11.99
N LYS A 129 -23.06 3.19 -12.35
CA LYS A 129 -23.49 2.75 -13.69
C LYS A 129 -23.01 3.72 -14.77
N LYS A 130 -23.12 5.04 -14.57
CA LYS A 130 -22.62 6.02 -15.54
C LYS A 130 -21.11 5.86 -15.77
N ILE A 131 -20.34 5.75 -14.70
CA ILE A 131 -18.89 5.60 -14.75
C ILE A 131 -18.51 4.24 -15.34
N GLY A 132 -19.14 3.16 -14.87
CA GLY A 132 -18.89 1.80 -15.38
C GLY A 132 -19.13 1.68 -16.87
N ASN A 133 -20.23 2.24 -17.38
CA ASN A 133 -20.54 2.25 -18.81
C ASN A 133 -19.52 3.09 -19.61
N PHE A 134 -19.09 4.22 -19.08
CA PHE A 134 -18.13 5.10 -19.75
C PHE A 134 -16.74 4.47 -19.89
N TYR A 135 -16.27 3.77 -18.84
CA TYR A 135 -14.94 3.15 -18.82
C TYR A 135 -14.94 1.68 -19.25
N GLY A 136 -16.10 1.03 -19.42
CA GLY A 136 -16.18 -0.41 -19.68
C GLY A 136 -15.74 -1.25 -18.48
N VAL A 137 -16.20 -0.89 -17.27
CA VAL A 137 -15.86 -1.60 -16.02
C VAL A 137 -17.14 -1.89 -15.24
N GLN A 138 -17.35 -3.15 -14.88
CA GLN A 138 -18.54 -3.50 -14.08
C GLN A 138 -18.49 -2.80 -12.72
N PRO A 139 -19.55 -2.07 -12.33
CA PRO A 139 -19.61 -1.26 -11.10
C PRO A 139 -19.22 -1.99 -9.82
N ARG A 140 -19.52 -3.28 -9.72
CA ARG A 140 -19.20 -4.11 -8.55
C ARG A 140 -17.67 -4.17 -8.27
N PHE A 141 -16.83 -4.12 -9.31
CA PHE A 141 -15.37 -4.15 -9.13
C PHE A 141 -14.84 -2.80 -8.63
N ILE A 142 -15.42 -1.70 -9.06
CA ILE A 142 -15.10 -0.36 -8.55
C ILE A 142 -15.37 -0.30 -7.04
N VAL A 143 -16.55 -0.79 -6.61
CA VAL A 143 -16.94 -0.82 -5.20
C VAL A 143 -16.07 -1.81 -4.41
N ALA A 144 -15.72 -2.96 -4.99
CA ALA A 144 -14.88 -3.95 -4.34
C ALA A 144 -13.46 -3.42 -4.09
N LEU A 145 -12.85 -2.77 -5.09
CA LEU A 145 -11.55 -2.09 -4.93
C LEU A 145 -11.62 -1.04 -3.82
N TRP A 146 -12.59 -0.14 -3.88
CA TRP A 146 -12.80 0.90 -2.86
C TRP A 146 -12.99 0.30 -1.46
N GLY A 147 -13.70 -0.83 -1.36
CA GLY A 147 -13.90 -1.54 -0.10
C GLY A 147 -12.63 -2.19 0.45
N ILE A 148 -11.83 -2.83 -0.39
CA ILE A 148 -10.58 -3.50 0.01
C ILE A 148 -9.49 -2.47 0.35
N GLU A 149 -9.35 -1.40 -0.45
CA GLU A 149 -8.31 -0.39 -0.27
C GLU A 149 -8.52 0.44 1.00
N THR A 150 -9.71 0.98 1.18
CA THR A 150 -9.92 2.00 2.21
C THR A 150 -11.15 1.80 3.09
N ASP A 151 -11.76 0.60 3.06
CA ASP A 151 -13.05 0.36 3.73
C ASP A 151 -14.08 1.45 3.37
N PHE A 152 -14.22 1.69 2.07
CA PHE A 152 -15.14 2.67 1.48
C PHE A 152 -14.82 4.11 1.91
N GLY A 153 -13.55 4.48 1.84
CA GLY A 153 -13.06 5.81 2.14
C GLY A 153 -12.86 6.12 3.63
N ARG A 154 -13.08 5.16 4.52
CA ARG A 154 -12.92 5.34 5.97
C ARG A 154 -11.46 5.31 6.43
N LEU A 155 -10.61 4.53 5.76
CA LEU A 155 -9.22 4.26 6.14
C LEU A 155 -8.27 4.65 5.00
N THR A 156 -8.07 5.93 4.80
CA THR A 156 -7.22 6.47 3.72
C THR A 156 -5.76 6.67 4.14
N GLY A 157 -5.46 6.47 5.43
CA GLY A 157 -4.18 6.81 6.03
C GLY A 157 -4.14 8.25 6.57
N GLY A 158 -3.21 8.52 7.49
CA GLY A 158 -3.07 9.82 8.15
C GLY A 158 -1.65 10.38 8.07
N PHE A 159 -0.75 9.78 7.27
CA PHE A 159 0.60 10.27 7.11
C PHE A 159 0.66 11.40 6.09
N PRO A 160 1.43 12.49 6.35
CA PRO A 160 1.76 13.48 5.33
C PRO A 160 2.56 12.82 4.20
N VAL A 161 1.98 12.72 3.00
CA VAL A 161 2.57 11.97 1.88
C VAL A 161 3.93 12.51 1.49
N ILE A 162 4.09 13.83 1.43
CA ILE A 162 5.36 14.48 1.08
C ILE A 162 6.46 14.09 2.07
N SER A 163 6.22 14.23 3.37
CA SER A 163 7.21 13.86 4.40
C SER A 163 7.50 12.35 4.43
N SER A 164 6.48 11.52 4.20
CA SER A 164 6.65 10.06 4.12
C SER A 164 7.54 9.64 2.95
N LEU A 165 7.25 10.16 1.75
CA LEU A 165 8.03 9.87 0.56
C LEU A 165 9.46 10.45 0.66
N SER A 166 9.61 11.65 1.23
CA SER A 166 10.93 12.24 1.49
C SER A 166 11.75 11.39 2.45
N THR A 167 11.12 10.88 3.51
CA THR A 167 11.78 9.99 4.49
C THR A 167 12.24 8.68 3.85
N LEU A 168 11.38 8.04 3.05
CA LEU A 168 11.69 6.79 2.35
C LEU A 168 12.76 6.96 1.27
N ALA A 169 12.72 8.07 0.54
CA ALA A 169 13.75 8.40 -0.44
C ALA A 169 15.11 8.67 0.23
N PHE A 170 15.11 9.39 1.35
CA PHE A 170 16.32 9.71 2.11
C PHE A 170 16.96 8.46 2.74
N GLU A 171 16.17 7.50 3.26
CA GLU A 171 16.67 6.26 3.86
C GLU A 171 17.48 5.40 2.87
N GLY A 172 17.16 5.47 1.58
CA GLY A 172 18.01 5.00 0.50
C GLY A 172 17.72 3.59 -0.02
N ARG A 173 17.02 2.69 0.69
CA ARG A 173 16.77 1.30 0.28
C ARG A 173 16.08 1.19 -1.09
N ARG A 174 15.17 2.14 -1.39
CA ARG A 174 14.47 2.28 -2.67
C ARG A 174 14.48 3.74 -3.11
N HIS A 175 15.65 4.37 -3.03
CA HIS A 175 15.84 5.81 -3.26
C HIS A 175 15.17 6.31 -4.54
N ASP A 176 15.54 5.77 -5.68
CA ASP A 176 15.08 6.25 -6.99
C ASP A 176 13.57 6.14 -7.14
N TYR A 177 12.99 5.04 -6.65
CA TYR A 177 11.54 4.85 -6.69
C TYR A 177 10.81 5.90 -5.86
N PHE A 178 11.17 6.06 -4.59
CA PHE A 178 10.49 7.02 -3.71
C PHE A 178 10.79 8.48 -4.07
N LYS A 179 11.98 8.77 -4.57
CA LYS A 179 12.32 10.09 -5.11
C LYS A 179 11.43 10.46 -6.30
N LYS A 180 11.22 9.53 -7.25
CA LYS A 180 10.31 9.72 -8.37
C LYS A 180 8.87 9.96 -7.90
N GLU A 181 8.39 9.17 -6.94
CA GLU A 181 7.05 9.35 -6.37
C GLU A 181 6.93 10.68 -5.63
N LEU A 182 7.97 11.14 -4.91
CA LEU A 182 8.00 12.44 -4.25
C LEU A 182 7.87 13.59 -5.27
N LEU A 183 8.65 13.58 -6.33
CA LEU A 183 8.57 14.61 -7.38
C LEU A 183 7.20 14.62 -8.06
N ASN A 184 6.61 13.44 -8.30
CA ASN A 184 5.24 13.33 -8.80
C ASN A 184 4.22 13.90 -7.80
N ALA A 185 4.39 13.67 -6.49
CA ALA A 185 3.50 14.23 -5.47
C ALA A 185 3.58 15.76 -5.42
N ILE A 186 4.77 16.34 -5.52
CA ILE A 186 4.97 17.80 -5.61
C ILE A 186 4.26 18.35 -6.86
N LYS A 187 4.39 17.67 -8.01
CA LYS A 187 3.71 18.06 -9.25
C LYS A 187 2.18 18.03 -9.12
N ILE A 188 1.61 17.06 -8.43
CA ILE A 188 0.16 16.97 -8.17
C ILE A 188 -0.33 18.19 -7.37
N ILE A 189 0.46 18.64 -6.39
CA ILE A 189 0.14 19.83 -5.60
C ILE A 189 0.23 21.08 -6.47
N ASP A 190 1.30 21.22 -7.24
CA ASP A 190 1.53 22.37 -8.13
C ASP A 190 0.43 22.51 -9.20
N GLN A 191 -0.12 21.38 -9.67
CA GLN A 191 -1.28 21.33 -10.56
C GLN A 191 -2.61 21.71 -9.90
N GLY A 192 -2.62 21.99 -8.58
CA GLY A 192 -3.81 22.44 -7.86
C GLY A 192 -4.82 21.36 -7.49
N HIS A 193 -4.46 20.06 -7.63
CA HIS A 193 -5.39 18.98 -7.33
C HIS A 193 -5.63 18.80 -5.82
N ILE A 194 -4.65 19.15 -5.00
CA ILE A 194 -4.72 19.17 -3.54
C ILE A 194 -3.66 20.13 -2.97
N THR A 195 -3.90 20.66 -1.77
CA THR A 195 -2.89 21.45 -1.08
C THR A 195 -1.93 20.56 -0.29
N LEU A 196 -0.70 21.04 -0.06
CA LEU A 196 0.37 20.31 0.62
C LEU A 196 -0.07 19.76 1.99
N ASN A 197 -0.74 20.57 2.79
CA ASN A 197 -1.20 20.19 4.13
C ASN A 197 -2.38 19.18 4.13
N LYS A 198 -3.11 19.06 3.01
CA LYS A 198 -4.21 18.09 2.85
C LYS A 198 -3.80 16.80 2.18
N MET A 199 -2.59 16.73 1.58
CA MET A 199 -2.09 15.53 0.92
C MET A 199 -1.68 14.48 1.96
N THR A 200 -2.68 13.76 2.47
CA THR A 200 -2.50 12.65 3.40
C THR A 200 -2.73 11.30 2.73
N GLY A 201 -2.13 10.26 3.28
CA GLY A 201 -2.22 8.90 2.75
C GLY A 201 -1.59 7.86 3.66
N SER A 202 -1.18 6.73 3.08
CA SER A 202 -0.44 5.70 3.80
C SER A 202 0.99 6.15 4.12
N TRP A 203 1.64 5.44 5.04
CA TRP A 203 3.06 5.65 5.35
C TRP A 203 3.98 5.47 4.14
N ALA A 204 3.57 4.70 3.13
CA ALA A 204 4.32 4.44 1.90
C ALA A 204 3.96 5.40 0.76
N GLY A 205 3.12 6.41 0.98
CA GLY A 205 2.77 7.43 0.00
C GLY A 205 1.57 7.11 -0.90
N ALA A 206 0.81 6.04 -0.62
CA ALA A 206 -0.45 5.77 -1.31
C ALA A 206 -1.54 6.74 -0.83
N MET A 207 -2.29 7.34 -1.78
CA MET A 207 -3.12 8.52 -1.56
C MET A 207 -4.61 8.27 -1.77
N GLY A 208 -5.41 8.97 -0.98
CA GLY A 208 -6.85 9.07 -1.14
C GLY A 208 -7.59 7.75 -1.05
N GLN A 209 -8.83 7.72 -1.51
CA GLN A 209 -9.69 6.55 -1.39
C GLN A 209 -9.34 5.42 -2.37
N CYS A 210 -8.59 5.72 -3.44
CA CYS A 210 -8.05 4.72 -4.38
C CYS A 210 -6.69 4.15 -3.94
N GLN A 211 -6.05 4.69 -2.91
CA GLN A 211 -4.68 4.34 -2.53
C GLN A 211 -3.69 4.38 -3.71
N PHE A 212 -3.84 5.39 -4.58
CA PHE A 212 -2.93 5.60 -5.70
C PHE A 212 -1.58 6.12 -5.23
N MET A 213 -0.52 5.53 -5.77
CA MET A 213 0.79 6.18 -5.73
C MET A 213 0.75 7.46 -6.58
N PRO A 214 1.60 8.47 -6.31
CA PRO A 214 1.60 9.71 -7.10
C PRO A 214 1.72 9.50 -8.62
N SER A 215 2.54 8.56 -9.06
CA SER A 215 2.64 8.18 -10.48
C SER A 215 1.33 7.61 -11.03
N SER A 216 0.62 6.78 -10.25
CA SER A 216 -0.69 6.27 -10.64
C SER A 216 -1.73 7.37 -10.70
N PHE A 217 -1.67 8.35 -9.80
CA PHE A 217 -2.55 9.52 -9.83
C PHE A 217 -2.35 10.33 -11.13
N LEU A 218 -1.11 10.67 -11.47
CA LEU A 218 -0.82 11.45 -12.68
C LEU A 218 -1.30 10.73 -13.95
N ASN A 219 -1.18 9.40 -14.00
CA ASN A 219 -1.53 8.60 -15.17
C ASN A 219 -3.03 8.30 -15.28
N TYR A 220 -3.71 8.09 -14.16
CA TYR A 220 -5.05 7.49 -14.16
C TYR A 220 -6.13 8.25 -13.39
N ALA A 221 -5.78 9.21 -12.53
CA ALA A 221 -6.80 9.99 -11.84
C ALA A 221 -7.65 10.80 -12.82
N SER A 222 -8.95 10.81 -12.59
CA SER A 222 -9.95 11.43 -13.46
C SER A 222 -10.75 12.47 -12.68
N ASP A 223 -10.95 13.63 -13.30
CA ASP A 223 -11.88 14.67 -12.89
C ASP A 223 -13.24 14.36 -13.55
N TRP A 224 -14.13 13.70 -12.79
CA TRP A 224 -15.41 13.24 -13.32
C TRP A 224 -16.44 14.35 -13.45
N ASP A 225 -16.46 15.26 -12.52
CA ASP A 225 -17.41 16.39 -12.50
C ASP A 225 -16.90 17.62 -13.26
N LYS A 226 -15.67 17.53 -13.81
CA LYS A 226 -15.02 18.59 -14.62
C LYS A 226 -14.86 19.92 -13.89
N ASN A 227 -14.60 19.85 -12.59
CA ASN A 227 -14.37 21.04 -11.77
C ASN A 227 -12.92 21.57 -11.79
N GLY A 228 -12.03 20.91 -12.54
CA GLY A 228 -10.60 21.26 -12.67
C GLY A 228 -9.70 20.51 -11.68
N SER A 229 -10.26 19.74 -10.74
CA SER A 229 -9.49 19.00 -9.73
C SER A 229 -9.80 17.52 -9.78
N LYS A 230 -8.78 16.67 -9.75
CA LYS A 230 -8.91 15.21 -9.64
C LYS A 230 -8.92 14.80 -8.16
N ASN A 231 -10.07 15.00 -7.50
CA ASN A 231 -10.18 14.83 -6.05
C ASN A 231 -10.47 13.36 -5.63
N ILE A 232 -9.45 12.53 -5.56
CA ILE A 232 -9.57 11.14 -5.08
C ILE A 232 -9.70 11.03 -3.55
N TRP A 233 -9.65 12.13 -2.80
CA TRP A 233 -9.76 12.13 -1.33
C TRP A 233 -11.20 12.23 -0.85
N SER A 234 -12.03 13.04 -1.50
CA SER A 234 -13.41 13.32 -1.04
C SER A 234 -14.50 13.26 -2.12
N SER A 235 -14.16 13.40 -3.43
CA SER A 235 -15.15 13.31 -4.52
C SER A 235 -15.37 11.84 -4.91
N LYS A 236 -16.55 11.28 -4.60
CA LYS A 236 -16.90 9.92 -5.03
C LYS A 236 -16.90 9.75 -6.55
N GLY A 237 -17.25 10.80 -7.30
CA GLY A 237 -17.18 10.79 -8.76
C GLY A 237 -15.77 10.53 -9.25
N ASP A 238 -14.81 11.28 -8.73
CA ASP A 238 -13.40 11.15 -9.12
C ASP A 238 -12.78 9.85 -8.62
N VAL A 239 -13.13 9.41 -7.40
CA VAL A 239 -12.69 8.12 -6.85
C VAL A 239 -13.10 6.98 -7.76
N PHE A 240 -14.38 6.89 -8.13
CA PHE A 240 -14.90 5.80 -8.94
C PHE A 240 -14.41 5.90 -10.39
N ALA A 241 -14.37 7.09 -10.96
CA ALA A 241 -13.85 7.32 -12.30
C ALA A 241 -12.35 7.02 -12.39
N SER A 242 -11.56 7.40 -11.40
CA SER A 242 -10.13 7.10 -11.35
C SER A 242 -9.87 5.60 -11.25
N ALA A 243 -10.59 4.88 -10.39
CA ALA A 243 -10.48 3.43 -10.27
C ALA A 243 -10.88 2.73 -11.59
N ALA A 244 -11.96 3.15 -12.22
CA ALA A 244 -12.41 2.60 -13.49
C ALA A 244 -11.44 2.93 -14.64
N ASN A 245 -10.92 4.16 -14.68
CA ASN A 245 -9.93 4.59 -15.68
C ASN A 245 -8.63 3.78 -15.56
N TYR A 246 -8.15 3.52 -14.34
CA TYR A 246 -7.02 2.65 -14.11
C TYR A 246 -7.26 1.27 -14.72
N LEU A 247 -8.35 0.59 -14.32
CA LEU A 247 -8.66 -0.75 -14.80
C LEU A 247 -8.77 -0.81 -16.34
N LYS A 248 -9.45 0.16 -16.96
CA LYS A 248 -9.56 0.28 -18.43
C LYS A 248 -8.16 0.32 -19.08
N ASN A 249 -7.27 1.16 -18.57
CA ASN A 249 -5.95 1.36 -19.16
C ASN A 249 -4.99 0.16 -18.98
N VAL A 250 -5.26 -0.70 -18.01
CA VAL A 250 -4.48 -1.93 -17.79
C VAL A 250 -5.14 -3.19 -18.40
N GLY A 251 -6.11 -3.02 -19.31
CA GLY A 251 -6.66 -4.10 -20.12
C GLY A 251 -7.90 -4.77 -19.55
N TRP A 252 -8.67 -4.11 -18.70
CA TRP A 252 -9.96 -4.61 -18.21
C TRP A 252 -10.99 -4.78 -19.32
N SER A 253 -11.76 -5.87 -19.27
CA SER A 253 -12.91 -6.12 -20.13
C SER A 253 -14.19 -6.28 -19.32
N ASP A 254 -15.23 -5.54 -19.69
CA ASP A 254 -16.56 -5.65 -19.09
C ASP A 254 -17.33 -6.91 -19.51
N LYS A 255 -16.82 -7.62 -20.54
CA LYS A 255 -17.43 -8.85 -21.07
C LYS A 255 -17.12 -10.08 -20.24
N ILE A 256 -16.12 -10.02 -19.37
CA ILE A 256 -15.68 -11.15 -18.55
C ILE A 256 -15.57 -10.74 -17.09
N THR A 257 -15.65 -11.73 -16.20
CA THR A 257 -15.34 -11.54 -14.78
C THR A 257 -13.83 -11.73 -14.51
N TRP A 258 -13.41 -11.71 -13.25
CA TRP A 258 -12.02 -11.89 -12.84
C TRP A 258 -11.55 -13.36 -12.84
N GLY A 259 -12.45 -14.29 -12.54
CA GLY A 259 -12.16 -15.71 -12.36
C GLY A 259 -13.30 -16.44 -11.66
N ARG A 260 -13.02 -17.62 -11.17
CA ARG A 260 -13.94 -18.43 -10.39
C ARG A 260 -13.23 -19.37 -9.43
N LYS A 261 -13.83 -19.60 -8.26
CA LYS A 261 -13.39 -20.65 -7.35
C LYS A 261 -13.71 -22.02 -7.95
N ILE A 262 -12.76 -22.96 -7.83
CA ILE A 262 -12.92 -24.32 -8.36
C ILE A 262 -12.57 -25.35 -7.29
N TYR A 263 -13.04 -26.58 -7.52
CA TYR A 263 -12.64 -27.78 -6.79
C TYR A 263 -11.67 -28.58 -7.67
N LEU A 264 -10.51 -28.94 -7.10
CA LEU A 264 -9.41 -29.57 -7.84
C LEU A 264 -9.66 -31.06 -8.16
N GLY A 265 -10.66 -31.71 -7.50
CA GLY A 265 -10.91 -33.13 -7.71
C GLY A 265 -9.70 -33.98 -7.40
N ASN A 266 -9.33 -34.83 -8.40
CA ASN A 266 -8.11 -35.64 -8.39
C ASN A 266 -6.99 -34.99 -9.21
N TYR A 267 -6.86 -33.65 -9.11
CA TYR A 267 -5.81 -32.92 -9.80
C TYR A 267 -4.44 -33.53 -9.55
N ASN A 268 -3.68 -33.78 -10.63
CA ASN A 268 -2.32 -34.31 -10.56
C ASN A 268 -1.31 -33.15 -10.56
N GLU A 269 -0.46 -33.08 -9.55
CA GLU A 269 0.56 -32.02 -9.38
C GLU A 269 1.61 -31.97 -10.51
N LYS A 270 1.75 -33.03 -11.32
CA LYS A 270 2.59 -33.01 -12.51
C LYS A 270 2.07 -32.08 -13.63
N PHE A 271 0.87 -31.57 -13.48
CA PHE A 271 0.30 -30.65 -14.44
C PHE A 271 0.94 -29.26 -14.32
N ASP A 272 1.29 -28.64 -15.46
CA ASP A 272 1.81 -27.28 -15.49
C ASP A 272 0.70 -26.26 -15.12
N LYS A 273 0.72 -25.83 -13.87
CA LYS A 273 -0.24 -24.83 -13.34
C LYS A 273 -0.13 -23.44 -13.97
N ASN A 274 0.93 -23.17 -14.73
CA ASN A 274 1.10 -21.90 -15.46
C ASN A 274 0.47 -21.93 -16.84
N LYS A 275 -0.02 -23.10 -17.29
CA LYS A 275 -0.65 -23.28 -18.59
C LYS A 275 -1.98 -22.51 -18.68
N ILE A 276 -2.20 -21.86 -19.81
CA ILE A 276 -3.46 -21.16 -20.12
C ILE A 276 -4.25 -22.03 -21.10
N LEU A 277 -5.45 -22.47 -20.66
CA LEU A 277 -6.35 -23.29 -21.45
C LEU A 277 -7.73 -22.62 -21.53
N LEU A 278 -8.56 -23.06 -22.47
CA LEU A 278 -9.98 -22.73 -22.47
C LEU A 278 -10.67 -23.36 -21.25
N LEU A 279 -11.68 -22.69 -20.72
CA LEU A 279 -12.38 -23.16 -19.51
C LEU A 279 -12.92 -24.58 -19.66
N ARG A 280 -13.45 -24.93 -20.85
CA ARG A 280 -13.93 -26.29 -21.17
C ARG A 280 -12.83 -27.35 -21.12
N GLU A 281 -11.58 -26.98 -21.45
CA GLU A 281 -10.44 -27.91 -21.49
C GLU A 281 -9.94 -28.26 -20.09
N TRP A 282 -10.15 -27.35 -19.12
CA TRP A 282 -9.84 -27.60 -17.72
C TRP A 282 -10.65 -28.75 -17.11
N SER A 283 -11.86 -29.04 -17.69
CA SER A 283 -12.66 -30.19 -17.26
C SER A 283 -11.98 -31.54 -17.51
N ASN A 284 -11.09 -31.62 -18.52
CA ASN A 284 -10.34 -32.85 -18.83
C ASN A 284 -9.33 -33.22 -17.73
N TYR A 285 -9.03 -32.28 -16.83
CA TYR A 285 -8.12 -32.46 -15.69
C TYR A 285 -8.88 -32.74 -14.38
N ASN A 286 -10.16 -33.15 -14.45
CA ASN A 286 -11.03 -33.38 -13.29
C ASN A 286 -11.24 -32.15 -12.42
N ILE A 287 -11.06 -30.94 -12.98
CA ILE A 287 -11.35 -29.69 -12.31
C ILE A 287 -12.85 -29.40 -12.44
N LEU A 288 -13.48 -29.15 -11.29
CA LEU A 288 -14.92 -28.90 -11.18
C LEU A 288 -15.17 -27.48 -10.67
N ASN A 289 -16.37 -26.98 -10.79
CA ASN A 289 -16.74 -25.74 -10.10
C ASN A 289 -16.75 -25.94 -8.57
N SER A 290 -16.87 -24.87 -7.79
CA SER A 290 -16.82 -24.94 -6.33
C SER A 290 -17.93 -25.80 -5.70
N SER A 291 -19.03 -26.06 -6.43
CA SER A 291 -20.13 -26.96 -6.04
C SER A 291 -19.94 -28.40 -6.55
N LYS A 292 -18.75 -28.73 -7.07
CA LYS A 292 -18.36 -30.03 -7.61
C LYS A 292 -19.13 -30.46 -8.87
N ASN A 293 -19.68 -29.51 -9.62
CA ASN A 293 -20.28 -29.74 -10.92
C ASN A 293 -19.28 -29.45 -12.04
N LYS A 294 -19.56 -29.90 -13.26
CA LYS A 294 -18.77 -29.61 -14.46
C LYS A 294 -18.60 -28.10 -14.66
N LEU A 295 -17.45 -27.69 -15.23
CA LEU A 295 -17.22 -26.32 -15.64
C LEU A 295 -18.12 -25.96 -16.84
N PRO A 296 -18.49 -24.68 -17.03
CA PRO A 296 -19.22 -24.24 -18.20
C PRO A 296 -18.44 -24.48 -19.51
N LEU A 297 -19.15 -24.86 -20.56
CA LEU A 297 -18.60 -25.07 -21.90
C LEU A 297 -18.48 -23.75 -22.66
N VAL A 298 -17.65 -22.83 -22.16
CA VAL A 298 -17.42 -21.50 -22.75
C VAL A 298 -15.97 -21.35 -23.24
N ASN A 299 -15.77 -20.57 -24.29
CA ASN A 299 -14.47 -20.30 -24.89
C ASN A 299 -13.70 -19.18 -24.11
N GLN A 300 -13.67 -19.28 -22.79
CA GLN A 300 -12.95 -18.37 -21.95
C GLN A 300 -11.57 -18.94 -21.58
N ARG A 301 -10.50 -18.26 -21.93
CA ARG A 301 -9.14 -18.62 -21.48
C ARG A 301 -9.01 -18.41 -19.97
N ALA A 302 -8.39 -19.37 -19.31
CA ALA A 302 -8.19 -19.36 -17.88
C ALA A 302 -6.81 -19.92 -17.50
N ARG A 303 -6.26 -19.39 -16.43
CA ARG A 303 -5.03 -19.86 -15.78
C ARG A 303 -5.39 -20.38 -14.38
N LEU A 304 -4.77 -21.50 -14.00
CA LEU A 304 -4.97 -22.09 -12.68
C LEU A 304 -4.11 -21.43 -11.63
N ILE A 305 -4.70 -21.06 -10.50
CA ILE A 305 -4.03 -20.64 -9.28
C ILE A 305 -4.41 -21.57 -8.14
N ILE A 306 -3.40 -22.20 -7.53
CA ILE A 306 -3.55 -23.04 -6.33
C ILE A 306 -2.83 -22.34 -5.19
N PRO A 307 -3.56 -21.69 -4.28
CA PRO A 307 -2.95 -21.08 -3.10
C PRO A 307 -2.45 -22.15 -2.13
N ASN A 308 -1.32 -21.89 -1.49
CA ASN A 308 -0.80 -22.79 -0.45
C ASN A 308 -1.83 -22.97 0.68
N ASN A 309 -1.94 -24.19 1.20
CA ASN A 309 -2.83 -24.54 2.31
C ASN A 309 -4.32 -24.19 2.08
N PHE A 310 -4.78 -24.29 0.82
CA PHE A 310 -6.18 -24.00 0.46
C PHE A 310 -7.02 -25.26 0.27
N GLY A 311 -6.50 -26.42 0.67
CA GLY A 311 -7.13 -27.73 0.55
C GLY A 311 -7.32 -28.13 -0.92
N LYS A 312 -8.47 -28.76 -1.20
CA LYS A 312 -8.82 -29.19 -2.57
C LYS A 312 -9.49 -28.09 -3.41
N TYR A 313 -9.22 -26.82 -3.12
CA TYR A 313 -9.77 -25.69 -3.86
C TYR A 313 -8.66 -24.86 -4.52
N GLY A 314 -9.03 -24.15 -5.57
CA GLY A 314 -8.21 -23.21 -6.30
C GLY A 314 -9.06 -22.19 -7.02
N TYR A 315 -8.45 -21.50 -7.97
CA TYR A 315 -9.13 -20.52 -8.82
C TYR A 315 -8.71 -20.70 -10.27
N LEU A 316 -9.67 -20.67 -11.18
CA LEU A 316 -9.41 -20.42 -12.58
C LEU A 316 -9.61 -18.92 -12.81
N VAL A 317 -8.53 -18.22 -13.16
CA VAL A 317 -8.53 -16.75 -13.30
C VAL A 317 -8.44 -16.37 -14.78
N TYR A 318 -9.06 -15.25 -15.13
CA TYR A 318 -9.15 -14.70 -16.49
C TYR A 318 -8.28 -13.46 -16.62
N THR A 319 -8.24 -12.86 -17.80
CA THR A 319 -7.40 -11.68 -18.09
C THR A 319 -7.69 -10.49 -17.15
N ASN A 320 -8.92 -10.30 -16.69
CA ASN A 320 -9.24 -9.27 -15.71
C ASN A 320 -8.52 -9.45 -14.36
N PHE A 321 -8.11 -10.67 -14.04
CA PHE A 321 -7.29 -10.93 -12.87
C PHE A 321 -5.90 -10.28 -13.00
N ASP A 322 -5.34 -10.28 -14.20
CA ASP A 322 -4.06 -9.64 -14.47
C ASP A 322 -4.17 -8.12 -14.34
N SER A 323 -5.32 -7.53 -14.68
CA SER A 323 -5.63 -6.12 -14.43
C SER A 323 -5.66 -5.79 -12.92
N LEU A 324 -6.18 -6.70 -12.08
CA LEU A 324 -6.10 -6.55 -10.63
C LEU A 324 -4.68 -6.72 -10.09
N LEU A 325 -3.85 -7.57 -10.71
CA LEU A 325 -2.44 -7.72 -10.37
C LEU A 325 -1.61 -6.48 -10.77
N ASN A 326 -2.00 -5.75 -11.81
CA ASN A 326 -1.40 -4.46 -12.15
C ASN A 326 -1.67 -3.41 -11.06
N TRP A 327 -2.86 -3.44 -10.46
CA TRP A 327 -3.21 -2.58 -9.33
C TRP A 327 -2.37 -2.92 -8.08
N ASN A 328 -2.35 -4.20 -7.72
CA ASN A 328 -1.55 -4.71 -6.59
C ASN A 328 -1.05 -6.12 -6.93
N ARG A 329 0.27 -6.30 -6.93
CA ARG A 329 0.94 -7.55 -7.36
C ARG A 329 0.74 -8.74 -6.42
N SER A 330 -0.32 -8.73 -5.62
CA SER A 330 -0.67 -9.81 -4.70
C SER A 330 -1.84 -10.63 -5.21
N ASN A 331 -1.64 -11.93 -5.43
CA ASN A 331 -2.73 -12.85 -5.73
C ASN A 331 -3.82 -12.83 -4.64
N PHE A 332 -3.43 -12.63 -3.37
CA PHE A 332 -4.38 -12.57 -2.26
C PHE A 332 -5.28 -11.35 -2.36
N PHE A 333 -4.69 -10.20 -2.71
CA PHE A 333 -5.44 -8.97 -2.96
C PHE A 333 -6.42 -9.14 -4.13
N ALA A 334 -5.95 -9.61 -5.28
CA ALA A 334 -6.78 -9.78 -6.47
C ALA A 334 -7.94 -10.77 -6.21
N ILE A 335 -7.68 -11.88 -5.51
CA ILE A 335 -8.70 -12.85 -5.10
C ILE A 335 -9.70 -12.21 -4.11
N ALA A 336 -9.25 -11.37 -3.17
CA ALA A 336 -10.13 -10.69 -2.23
C ALA A 336 -11.06 -9.70 -2.94
N VAL A 337 -10.54 -8.89 -3.85
CA VAL A 337 -11.34 -7.98 -4.69
C VAL A 337 -12.38 -8.79 -5.48
N GLY A 338 -11.96 -9.88 -6.12
CA GLY A 338 -12.86 -10.77 -6.85
C GLY A 338 -13.98 -11.34 -5.99
N ASN A 339 -13.64 -11.92 -4.83
CA ASN A 339 -14.66 -12.48 -3.91
C ASN A 339 -15.62 -11.41 -3.37
N LEU A 340 -15.10 -10.21 -3.04
CA LEU A 340 -15.97 -9.13 -2.59
C LEU A 340 -16.89 -8.66 -3.73
N SER A 341 -16.37 -8.54 -4.97
CA SER A 341 -17.18 -8.16 -6.12
C SER A 341 -18.31 -9.15 -6.40
N ASP A 342 -18.04 -10.45 -6.28
CA ASP A 342 -19.04 -11.53 -6.47
C ASP A 342 -20.11 -11.54 -5.38
N SER A 343 -19.85 -10.91 -4.22
CA SER A 343 -20.80 -10.78 -3.11
C SER A 343 -21.71 -9.56 -3.23
N ILE A 344 -21.48 -8.68 -4.21
CA ILE A 344 -22.29 -7.47 -4.46
C ILE A 344 -23.46 -7.82 -5.35
N LYS A 345 -24.68 -7.55 -4.86
CA LYS A 345 -25.92 -7.76 -5.60
C LYS A 345 -26.21 -6.53 -6.46
N GLU A 346 -26.21 -6.69 -7.77
CA GLU A 346 -26.41 -5.61 -8.76
C GLU A 346 -27.89 -5.30 -9.05
N ASN A 347 -28.83 -5.99 -8.38
CA ASN A 347 -30.29 -5.87 -8.56
C ASN A 347 -30.86 -4.55 -8.02
#